data_89775ed9c7908e8f6c5833de9f015593
#
_entry.id   89775ed9c7908e8f6c5833de9f015593
#
_cell.length_a   1.000
_cell.length_b   1.000
_cell.length_c   1.000
_cell.angle_alpha   90.00
_cell.angle_beta   90.00
_cell.angle_gamma   90.00
#
_symmetry.space_group_name_H-M   'P 1'
#
loop_
_entity.id
_entity.type
_entity.pdbx_description
1 polymer ?
#
loop_
_entity_poly.entity_id
_entity_poly.type
_entity_poly.pdbx_seq_one_letter_code
_entity_poly.pdbx_strand_id
1 'polypeptide(L)'
;SRGLGDVYKRQVLLVHADMSHIGLYAYAYAHYGLRCPVYATLPVQTMGRLQMLETVHAWRQEDTQRYVPTEAEVDEAFDAIRALRYMQPTPLEGRCAGLVLTAYHAGHSLGGTVWKLRSPSVGTIVMALDWNHHRERHLDATALLAVGTAAAPLAHAIGRPDLLITDMERGLYTNARRKDRDATLLDHVHRTLTSGHSVLLPVDGAPRLLELLVLLDQHWAFAYQHQRFPMCLVSHTGQEVVERARTFMEWMSREWAIQFLDAPSRRKAAAAPKSPLDFSCLRFYSSVEALRDALPASQPKLVLATPPALSHGLARQLLPEFLSDPE
;
A
#
# COMPACT_ATOMS: atom_id res chain seq x y z
N SER A 1 -34.54 -10.80 5.27
CA SER A 1 -33.50 -10.88 4.23
C SER A 1 -32.37 -11.74 4.77
N ARG A 2 -32.09 -12.89 4.17
CA ARG A 2 -30.93 -13.71 4.50
C ARG A 2 -29.70 -12.94 4.04
N GLY A 3 -28.81 -12.59 4.97
CA GLY A 3 -27.56 -11.88 4.67
C GLY A 3 -26.70 -12.65 3.67
N LEU A 4 -25.87 -11.96 2.90
CA LEU A 4 -24.90 -12.50 1.93
C LEU A 4 -23.93 -13.53 2.54
N GLY A 5 -23.88 -13.62 3.88
CA GLY A 5 -22.87 -14.40 4.62
C GLY A 5 -23.13 -15.89 4.74
N ASP A 6 -24.39 -16.34 4.76
CA ASP A 6 -24.66 -17.69 5.25
C ASP A 6 -24.76 -18.80 4.21
N VAL A 7 -25.02 -18.46 2.94
CA VAL A 7 -25.37 -19.52 1.97
C VAL A 7 -24.22 -19.84 1.00
N TYR A 8 -23.37 -18.89 0.63
CA TYR A 8 -22.41 -19.07 -0.47
C TYR A 8 -20.96 -18.78 -0.14
N LYS A 9 -20.64 -17.95 0.86
CA LYS A 9 -19.27 -17.62 1.21
C LYS A 9 -18.82 -18.39 2.44
N ARG A 10 -17.80 -19.20 2.27
CA ARG A 10 -17.22 -20.01 3.36
C ARG A 10 -16.00 -19.35 3.98
N GLN A 11 -15.33 -18.49 3.21
CA GLN A 11 -14.15 -17.75 3.63
C GLN A 11 -13.92 -16.56 2.71
N VAL A 12 -13.18 -15.56 3.21
CA VAL A 12 -12.68 -14.42 2.43
C VAL A 12 -11.16 -14.39 2.58
N LEU A 13 -10.47 -14.22 1.45
CA LEU A 13 -9.03 -14.02 1.39
C LEU A 13 -8.76 -12.61 0.88
N LEU A 14 -8.21 -11.75 1.72
CA LEU A 14 -7.80 -10.42 1.33
C LEU A 14 -6.38 -10.48 0.82
N VAL A 15 -6.14 -9.95 -0.37
CA VAL A 15 -4.87 -10.05 -1.08
C VAL A 15 -3.99 -8.83 -0.83
N HIS A 16 -4.57 -7.63 -0.92
CA HIS A 16 -3.90 -6.35 -0.76
C HIS A 16 -4.70 -5.39 0.12
N ALA A 17 -4.05 -4.32 0.55
CA ALA A 17 -4.62 -3.31 1.43
C ALA A 17 -5.28 -2.13 0.70
N ASP A 18 -5.31 -2.12 -0.63
CA ASP A 18 -5.93 -1.06 -1.42
C ASP A 18 -7.44 -1.22 -1.55
N MET A 19 -8.12 -0.13 -1.92
CA MET A 19 -9.59 -0.09 -1.99
C MET A 19 -10.21 -1.02 -3.03
N SER A 20 -9.46 -1.43 -4.04
CA SER A 20 -9.94 -2.41 -5.04
C SER A 20 -10.11 -3.80 -4.42
N HIS A 21 -9.34 -4.12 -3.38
CA HIS A 21 -9.37 -5.42 -2.70
C HIS A 21 -10.17 -5.41 -1.40
N ILE A 22 -10.21 -4.29 -0.67
CA ILE A 22 -10.85 -4.22 0.66
C ILE A 22 -12.11 -3.35 0.70
N GLY A 23 -12.40 -2.57 -0.37
CA GLY A 23 -13.37 -1.47 -0.33
C GLY A 23 -14.78 -1.83 0.14
N LEU A 24 -15.22 -3.07 -0.09
CA LEU A 24 -16.52 -3.54 0.36
C LEU A 24 -16.48 -4.28 1.70
N TYR A 25 -15.31 -4.60 2.23
CA TYR A 25 -15.17 -5.53 3.35
C TYR A 25 -15.85 -5.05 4.63
N ALA A 26 -15.51 -3.86 5.12
CA ALA A 26 -16.08 -3.32 6.35
C ALA A 26 -17.62 -3.13 6.23
N TYR A 27 -18.08 -2.65 5.09
CA TYR A 27 -19.50 -2.49 4.82
C TYR A 27 -20.24 -3.83 4.80
N ALA A 28 -19.69 -4.84 4.16
CA ALA A 28 -20.27 -6.18 4.12
C ALA A 28 -20.31 -6.83 5.50
N TYR A 29 -19.27 -6.60 6.31
CA TYR A 29 -19.20 -7.07 7.69
C TYR A 29 -20.28 -6.42 8.56
N ALA A 30 -20.39 -5.09 8.52
CA ALA A 30 -21.33 -4.33 9.35
C ALA A 30 -22.79 -4.57 8.96
N HIS A 31 -23.11 -4.56 7.65
CA HIS A 31 -24.49 -4.45 7.18
C HIS A 31 -25.04 -5.63 6.41
N TYR A 32 -24.17 -6.47 5.81
CA TYR A 32 -24.60 -7.63 5.04
C TYR A 32 -24.40 -8.97 5.77
N GLY A 33 -24.00 -8.92 7.05
CA GLY A 33 -23.84 -10.11 7.86
C GLY A 33 -22.72 -11.03 7.39
N LEU A 34 -21.62 -10.46 6.87
CA LEU A 34 -20.41 -11.24 6.55
C LEU A 34 -19.78 -11.72 7.85
N ARG A 35 -19.92 -13.02 8.18
CA ARG A 35 -19.44 -13.62 9.43
C ARG A 35 -18.57 -14.85 9.18
N CYS A 36 -18.25 -15.16 7.94
CA CYS A 36 -17.30 -16.22 7.64
C CYS A 36 -15.86 -15.79 8.02
N PRO A 37 -14.95 -16.75 8.26
CA PRO A 37 -13.54 -16.43 8.50
C PRO A 37 -12.93 -15.61 7.38
N VAL A 38 -12.23 -14.55 7.74
CA VAL A 38 -11.49 -13.67 6.82
C VAL A 38 -10.01 -13.81 7.13
N TYR A 39 -9.19 -14.02 6.11
CA TYR A 39 -7.75 -14.18 6.23
C TYR A 39 -7.01 -13.09 5.48
N ALA A 40 -5.99 -12.54 6.10
CA ALA A 40 -5.03 -11.61 5.50
C ALA A 40 -3.65 -11.78 6.16
N THR A 41 -2.63 -11.12 5.65
CA THR A 41 -1.41 -10.91 6.43
C THR A 41 -1.59 -9.77 7.41
N LEU A 42 -0.78 -9.73 8.46
CA LEU A 42 -0.84 -8.65 9.46
C LEU A 42 -0.63 -7.25 8.83
N PRO A 43 0.32 -7.04 7.88
CA PRO A 43 0.40 -5.75 7.20
C PRO A 43 -0.84 -5.41 6.37
N VAL A 44 -1.45 -6.37 5.66
CA VAL A 44 -2.69 -6.12 4.91
C VAL A 44 -3.84 -5.74 5.85
N GLN A 45 -3.98 -6.41 6.98
CA GLN A 45 -4.97 -6.05 8.00
C GLN A 45 -4.76 -4.61 8.50
N THR A 46 -3.54 -4.27 8.92
CA THR A 46 -3.24 -2.95 9.51
C THR A 46 -3.31 -1.82 8.48
N MET A 47 -2.66 -1.99 7.32
CA MET A 47 -2.65 -0.97 6.27
C MET A 47 -4.01 -0.84 5.60
N GLY A 48 -4.74 -1.95 5.45
CA GLY A 48 -6.10 -1.94 4.92
C GLY A 48 -7.08 -1.20 5.82
N ARG A 49 -6.94 -1.35 7.15
CA ARG A 49 -7.72 -0.54 8.11
C ARG A 49 -7.45 0.95 7.91
N LEU A 50 -6.19 1.38 7.84
CA LEU A 50 -5.83 2.77 7.64
C LEU A 50 -6.31 3.32 6.29
N GLN A 51 -6.18 2.52 5.22
CA GLN A 51 -6.71 2.87 3.90
C GLN A 51 -8.23 3.02 3.90
N MET A 52 -8.95 2.16 4.61
CA MET A 52 -10.40 2.25 4.76
C MET A 52 -10.79 3.51 5.54
N LEU A 53 -10.11 3.81 6.65
CA LEU A 53 -10.35 5.02 7.44
C LEU A 53 -10.08 6.30 6.61
N GLU A 54 -8.97 6.36 5.86
CA GLU A 54 -8.67 7.45 4.93
C GLU A 54 -9.85 7.71 3.97
N THR A 55 -10.36 6.63 3.39
CA THR A 55 -11.47 6.71 2.43
C THR A 55 -12.79 7.12 3.09
N VAL A 56 -13.08 6.60 4.28
CA VAL A 56 -14.28 6.95 5.05
C VAL A 56 -14.27 8.43 5.43
N HIS A 57 -13.13 8.95 5.90
CA HIS A 57 -12.99 10.38 6.19
C HIS A 57 -13.21 11.24 4.94
N ALA A 58 -12.59 10.87 3.83
CA ALA A 58 -12.75 11.58 2.57
C ALA A 58 -14.20 11.60 2.08
N TRP A 59 -14.90 10.47 2.14
CA TRP A 59 -16.31 10.40 1.71
C TRP A 59 -17.25 11.19 2.63
N ARG A 60 -17.02 11.20 3.94
CA ARG A 60 -17.85 11.99 4.89
C ARG A 60 -17.71 13.48 4.69
N GLN A 61 -16.52 13.94 4.30
CA GLN A 61 -16.28 15.36 4.00
C GLN A 61 -17.00 15.81 2.71
N GLU A 62 -17.10 14.93 1.72
CA GLU A 62 -17.72 15.23 0.44
C GLU A 62 -19.26 15.19 0.50
N ASP A 63 -19.81 14.18 1.14
CA ASP A 63 -21.25 13.93 1.21
C ASP A 63 -21.63 13.36 2.58
N THR A 64 -22.15 14.23 3.43
CA THR A 64 -22.62 13.87 4.78
C THR A 64 -23.85 12.97 4.79
N GLN A 65 -24.58 12.87 3.68
CA GLN A 65 -25.74 12.00 3.53
C GLN A 65 -25.36 10.61 3.01
N ARG A 66 -24.16 10.46 2.48
CA ARG A 66 -23.67 9.17 2.01
C ARG A 66 -23.48 8.23 3.18
N TYR A 67 -24.12 7.08 3.08
CA TYR A 67 -23.87 6.03 4.04
C TYR A 67 -22.46 5.45 3.84
N VAL A 68 -21.65 5.59 4.86
CA VAL A 68 -20.31 4.99 4.97
C VAL A 68 -20.16 4.32 6.33
N PRO A 69 -19.37 3.24 6.45
CA PRO A 69 -19.11 2.62 7.76
C PRO A 69 -18.58 3.64 8.75
N THR A 70 -18.93 3.47 10.02
CA THR A 70 -18.31 4.22 11.12
C THR A 70 -16.88 3.73 11.36
N GLU A 71 -16.06 4.51 12.03
CA GLU A 71 -14.72 4.07 12.42
C GLU A 71 -14.77 2.81 13.29
N ALA A 72 -15.72 2.73 14.22
CA ALA A 72 -15.93 1.56 15.07
C ALA A 72 -16.30 0.31 14.25
N GLU A 73 -17.13 0.45 13.22
CA GLU A 73 -17.47 -0.66 12.31
C GLU A 73 -16.27 -1.10 11.46
N VAL A 74 -15.42 -0.16 11.04
CA VAL A 74 -14.16 -0.47 10.37
C VAL A 74 -13.24 -1.24 11.32
N ASP A 75 -13.09 -0.76 12.55
CA ASP A 75 -12.24 -1.39 13.56
C ASP A 75 -12.72 -2.81 13.85
N GLU A 76 -14.00 -3.01 14.13
CA GLU A 76 -14.58 -4.33 14.40
C GLU A 76 -14.37 -5.30 13.22
N ALA A 77 -14.57 -4.83 11.99
CA ALA A 77 -14.39 -5.66 10.81
C ALA A 77 -12.92 -6.08 10.63
N PHE A 78 -11.97 -5.16 10.80
CA PHE A 78 -10.55 -5.47 10.62
C PHE A 78 -9.99 -6.27 11.80
N ASP A 79 -10.48 -6.09 13.02
CA ASP A 79 -10.11 -6.91 14.19
C ASP A 79 -10.59 -8.36 14.05
N ALA A 80 -11.67 -8.61 13.31
CA ALA A 80 -12.16 -9.96 13.02
C ALA A 80 -11.30 -10.74 12.01
N ILE A 81 -10.32 -10.12 11.35
CA ILE A 81 -9.42 -10.77 10.39
C ILE A 81 -8.44 -11.68 11.13
N ARG A 82 -8.30 -12.91 10.63
CA ARG A 82 -7.28 -13.87 11.08
C ARG A 82 -5.97 -13.57 10.35
N ALA A 83 -5.02 -12.95 11.04
CA ALA A 83 -3.73 -12.60 10.48
C ALA A 83 -2.82 -13.83 10.32
N LEU A 84 -2.27 -14.01 9.11
CA LEU A 84 -1.35 -15.08 8.78
C LEU A 84 0.05 -14.55 8.47
N ARG A 85 1.07 -15.39 8.66
CA ARG A 85 2.44 -15.11 8.23
C ARG A 85 2.74 -15.72 6.87
N TYR A 86 3.68 -15.15 6.15
CA TYR A 86 4.18 -15.77 4.94
C TYR A 86 4.78 -17.15 5.20
N MET A 87 4.58 -18.06 4.26
CA MET A 87 5.12 -19.43 4.24
C MET A 87 4.66 -20.32 5.40
N GLN A 88 3.66 -19.89 6.18
CA GLN A 88 3.10 -20.69 7.25
C GLN A 88 1.85 -21.44 6.74
N PRO A 89 1.92 -22.79 6.56
CA PRO A 89 0.74 -23.57 6.23
C PRO A 89 -0.28 -23.52 7.36
N THR A 90 -1.50 -23.11 7.07
CA THR A 90 -2.59 -22.96 8.03
C THR A 90 -3.73 -23.90 7.65
N PRO A 91 -4.01 -24.94 8.41
CA PRO A 91 -5.18 -25.78 8.21
C PRO A 91 -6.45 -24.94 8.37
N LEU A 92 -7.39 -25.12 7.45
CA LEU A 92 -8.68 -24.45 7.52
C LEU A 92 -9.67 -25.30 8.33
N GLU A 93 -10.59 -24.62 9.00
CA GLU A 93 -11.57 -25.23 9.90
C GLU A 93 -13.00 -25.24 9.32
N GLY A 94 -13.92 -25.87 10.03
CA GLY A 94 -15.34 -25.89 9.70
C GLY A 94 -15.62 -26.55 8.36
N ARG A 95 -16.36 -25.88 7.48
CA ARG A 95 -16.73 -26.41 6.14
C ARG A 95 -15.56 -26.53 5.16
N CYS A 96 -14.42 -25.94 5.47
CA CYS A 96 -13.20 -26.03 4.71
C CYS A 96 -12.14 -26.93 5.38
N ALA A 97 -12.53 -27.72 6.36
CA ALA A 97 -11.63 -28.67 7.01
C ALA A 97 -10.99 -29.61 5.97
N GLY A 98 -9.70 -29.87 6.15
CA GLY A 98 -8.89 -30.64 5.20
C GLY A 98 -8.18 -29.81 4.13
N LEU A 99 -8.53 -28.52 3.97
CA LEU A 99 -7.77 -27.60 3.13
C LEU A 99 -6.65 -26.94 3.95
N VAL A 100 -5.52 -26.68 3.28
CA VAL A 100 -4.40 -25.95 3.86
C VAL A 100 -4.15 -24.67 3.06
N LEU A 101 -4.22 -23.52 3.73
CA LEU A 101 -3.97 -22.19 3.15
C LEU A 101 -2.54 -21.76 3.48
N THR A 102 -1.83 -21.22 2.51
CA THR A 102 -0.49 -20.63 2.71
C THR A 102 -0.38 -19.31 1.96
N ALA A 103 0.12 -18.28 2.65
CA ALA A 103 0.40 -16.97 2.07
C ALA A 103 1.85 -16.90 1.56
N TYR A 104 2.04 -16.32 0.38
CA TYR A 104 3.36 -15.94 -0.16
C TYR A 104 3.34 -14.50 -0.58
N HIS A 105 4.49 -13.84 -0.64
CA HIS A 105 4.55 -12.44 -1.04
C HIS A 105 4.21 -12.23 -2.53
N ALA A 106 3.38 -11.23 -2.81
CA ALA A 106 2.97 -10.85 -4.16
C ALA A 106 3.94 -9.86 -4.83
N GLY A 107 4.79 -9.17 -4.06
CA GLY A 107 5.74 -8.18 -4.57
C GLY A 107 5.13 -6.83 -4.96
N HIS A 108 3.82 -6.65 -4.80
CA HIS A 108 3.09 -5.44 -5.21
C HIS A 108 2.95 -4.43 -4.07
N SER A 109 2.56 -4.88 -2.89
CA SER A 109 2.37 -4.04 -1.71
C SER A 109 2.88 -4.72 -0.45
N LEU A 110 3.13 -3.95 0.61
CA LEU A 110 3.57 -4.46 1.89
C LEU A 110 2.53 -5.44 2.46
N GLY A 111 2.94 -6.67 2.69
CA GLY A 111 2.04 -7.73 3.13
C GLY A 111 1.18 -8.36 2.04
N GLY A 112 1.20 -7.82 0.80
CA GLY A 112 0.42 -8.35 -0.32
C GLY A 112 0.70 -9.82 -0.61
N THR A 113 -0.35 -10.59 -0.96
CA THR A 113 -0.31 -12.05 -0.94
C THR A 113 -0.60 -12.71 -2.28
N VAL A 114 0.17 -13.76 -2.55
CA VAL A 114 -0.23 -14.86 -3.41
C VAL A 114 -0.72 -15.98 -2.49
N TRP A 115 -1.95 -16.41 -2.66
CA TRP A 115 -2.56 -17.46 -1.87
C TRP A 115 -2.37 -18.82 -2.52
N LYS A 116 -1.85 -19.79 -1.76
CA LYS A 116 -1.81 -21.20 -2.14
C LYS A 116 -2.80 -21.97 -1.29
N LEU A 117 -3.76 -22.62 -1.93
CA LEU A 117 -4.72 -23.50 -1.29
C LEU A 117 -4.44 -24.94 -1.73
N ARG A 118 -4.17 -25.82 -0.78
CA ARG A 118 -3.94 -27.23 -1.03
C ARG A 118 -5.15 -28.03 -0.58
N SER A 119 -5.68 -28.82 -1.50
CA SER A 119 -6.79 -29.73 -1.26
C SER A 119 -6.34 -31.18 -1.51
N PRO A 120 -6.67 -32.14 -0.62
CA PRO A 120 -6.39 -33.55 -0.87
C PRO A 120 -7.09 -34.13 -2.10
N SER A 121 -8.27 -33.59 -2.44
CA SER A 121 -9.12 -34.10 -3.52
C SER A 121 -8.99 -33.36 -4.84
N VAL A 122 -8.65 -32.05 -4.82
CA VAL A 122 -8.62 -31.16 -6.01
C VAL A 122 -7.19 -30.80 -6.41
N GLY A 123 -6.21 -31.01 -5.52
CA GLY A 123 -4.83 -30.62 -5.75
C GLY A 123 -4.51 -29.23 -5.21
N THR A 124 -3.66 -28.50 -5.93
CA THR A 124 -3.14 -27.18 -5.52
C THR A 124 -3.75 -26.08 -6.37
N ILE A 125 -4.36 -25.10 -5.70
CA ILE A 125 -4.89 -23.89 -6.33
C ILE A 125 -4.01 -22.72 -5.90
N VAL A 126 -3.61 -21.88 -6.84
CA VAL A 126 -2.89 -20.63 -6.58
C VAL A 126 -3.75 -19.46 -7.05
N MET A 127 -3.94 -18.48 -6.18
CA MET A 127 -4.59 -17.22 -6.49
C MET A 127 -3.58 -16.09 -6.36
N ALA A 128 -3.32 -15.41 -7.46
CA ALA A 128 -2.35 -14.32 -7.57
C ALA A 128 -3.00 -13.13 -8.28
N LEU A 129 -3.32 -12.09 -7.53
CA LEU A 129 -3.92 -10.85 -8.02
C LEU A 129 -2.95 -9.70 -7.75
N ASP A 130 -2.85 -8.75 -8.67
CA ASP A 130 -1.95 -7.59 -8.58
C ASP A 130 -0.52 -7.95 -8.12
N TRP A 131 0.05 -8.97 -8.73
CA TRP A 131 1.40 -9.40 -8.40
C TRP A 131 2.46 -8.67 -9.24
N ASN A 132 3.64 -8.44 -8.65
CA ASN A 132 4.75 -7.75 -9.29
C ASN A 132 5.98 -8.68 -9.41
N HIS A 133 6.43 -8.91 -10.64
CA HIS A 133 7.62 -9.73 -10.92
C HIS A 133 8.92 -8.92 -10.83
N HIS A 134 8.85 -7.61 -10.73
CA HIS A 134 9.99 -6.73 -10.51
C HIS A 134 10.17 -6.44 -9.03
N ARG A 135 11.42 -6.41 -8.61
CA ARG A 135 11.78 -5.97 -7.27
C ARG A 135 11.56 -4.46 -7.13
N GLU A 136 10.90 -4.06 -6.07
CA GLU A 136 10.76 -2.67 -5.65
C GLU A 136 11.93 -2.26 -4.73
N ARG A 137 11.92 -1.02 -4.20
CA ARG A 137 12.98 -0.55 -3.29
C ARG A 137 12.93 -1.27 -1.97
N HIS A 138 11.75 -1.32 -1.37
CA HIS A 138 11.54 -1.93 -0.06
C HIS A 138 10.89 -3.32 -0.10
N LEU A 139 10.49 -3.82 -1.28
CA LEU A 139 9.84 -5.12 -1.45
C LEU A 139 10.60 -6.01 -2.44
N ASP A 140 10.65 -7.30 -2.15
CA ASP A 140 11.09 -8.31 -3.10
C ASP A 140 10.02 -8.58 -4.17
N ALA A 141 10.44 -9.11 -5.33
CA ALA A 141 9.53 -9.55 -6.38
C ALA A 141 8.64 -10.69 -5.90
N THR A 142 7.54 -10.94 -6.63
CA THR A 142 6.61 -12.04 -6.30
C THR A 142 7.30 -13.40 -6.15
N ALA A 143 6.80 -14.20 -5.22
CA ALA A 143 7.26 -15.57 -5.00
C ALA A 143 6.98 -16.52 -6.20
N LEU A 144 6.11 -16.13 -7.15
CA LEU A 144 5.76 -16.94 -8.33
C LEU A 144 6.95 -17.15 -9.28
N LEU A 145 7.83 -16.16 -9.42
CA LEU A 145 8.88 -16.13 -10.44
C LEU A 145 10.30 -16.19 -9.86
N ALA A 146 10.46 -16.71 -8.69
CA ALA A 146 11.73 -16.74 -7.94
C ALA A 146 12.77 -17.75 -8.50
N VAL A 147 12.78 -17.99 -9.81
CA VAL A 147 13.69 -18.93 -10.45
C VAL A 147 15.10 -18.31 -10.56
N GLY A 148 16.10 -18.99 -10.01
CA GLY A 148 17.51 -18.58 -10.12
C GLY A 148 17.95 -17.45 -9.19
N THR A 149 17.13 -17.04 -8.21
CA THR A 149 17.44 -16.02 -7.22
C THR A 149 17.57 -16.63 -5.81
N ALA A 150 17.95 -15.83 -4.83
CA ALA A 150 17.90 -16.24 -3.42
C ALA A 150 16.49 -16.68 -2.96
N ALA A 151 15.44 -16.31 -3.70
CA ALA A 151 14.05 -16.73 -3.52
C ALA A 151 13.68 -18.03 -4.26
N ALA A 152 14.62 -18.69 -4.95
CA ALA A 152 14.36 -19.96 -5.65
C ALA A 152 13.68 -21.04 -4.77
N PRO A 153 14.00 -21.17 -3.47
CA PRO A 153 13.28 -22.08 -2.57
C PRO A 153 11.78 -21.81 -2.47
N LEU A 154 11.35 -20.52 -2.62
CA LEU A 154 9.95 -20.12 -2.56
C LEU A 154 9.16 -20.56 -3.80
N ALA A 155 9.74 -20.44 -5.00
CA ALA A 155 9.11 -20.94 -6.23
C ALA A 155 8.88 -22.46 -6.17
N HIS A 156 9.83 -23.22 -5.60
CA HIS A 156 9.65 -24.64 -5.34
C HIS A 156 8.54 -24.91 -4.31
N ALA A 157 8.39 -24.05 -3.29
CA ALA A 157 7.35 -24.18 -2.28
C ALA A 157 5.93 -23.94 -2.84
N ILE A 158 5.79 -23.03 -3.81
CA ILE A 158 4.52 -22.82 -4.53
C ILE A 158 4.27 -24.01 -5.45
N GLY A 159 5.31 -24.49 -6.16
CA GLY A 159 5.25 -25.61 -7.09
C GLY A 159 4.43 -25.29 -8.35
N ARG A 160 4.08 -26.34 -9.07
CA ARG A 160 3.18 -26.25 -10.24
C ARG A 160 1.74 -26.44 -9.75
N PRO A 161 0.89 -25.41 -9.81
CA PRO A 161 -0.50 -25.55 -9.39
C PRO A 161 -1.32 -26.33 -10.43
N ASP A 162 -2.38 -27.00 -9.97
CA ASP A 162 -3.40 -27.60 -10.82
C ASP A 162 -4.34 -26.53 -11.37
N LEU A 163 -4.53 -25.42 -10.65
CA LEU A 163 -5.31 -24.28 -11.07
C LEU A 163 -4.59 -22.98 -10.65
N LEU A 164 -4.43 -22.05 -11.61
CA LEU A 164 -4.00 -20.67 -11.35
C LEU A 164 -5.16 -19.71 -11.60
N ILE A 165 -5.48 -18.90 -10.61
CA ILE A 165 -6.43 -17.79 -10.71
C ILE A 165 -5.61 -16.49 -10.66
N THR A 166 -5.70 -15.68 -11.71
CA THR A 166 -4.97 -14.41 -11.80
C THR A 166 -5.81 -13.36 -12.52
N ASP A 167 -5.51 -12.08 -12.27
CA ASP A 167 -6.07 -10.98 -13.04
C ASP A 167 -5.31 -10.78 -14.38
N MET A 168 -5.92 -10.00 -15.26
CA MET A 168 -5.34 -9.62 -16.55
C MET A 168 -5.39 -8.11 -16.81
N GLU A 169 -5.66 -7.31 -15.82
CA GLU A 169 -5.81 -5.86 -15.98
C GLU A 169 -4.61 -5.23 -16.70
N ARG A 170 -3.41 -5.72 -16.40
CA ARG A 170 -2.16 -5.21 -16.97
C ARG A 170 -1.53 -6.12 -18.03
N GLY A 171 -2.24 -7.15 -18.48
CA GLY A 171 -1.72 -8.17 -19.39
C GLY A 171 -1.27 -7.63 -20.75
N LEU A 172 -1.83 -6.51 -21.20
CA LEU A 172 -1.48 -5.86 -22.48
C LEU A 172 -0.53 -4.66 -22.34
N TYR A 173 -0.16 -4.29 -21.10
CA TYR A 173 0.72 -3.13 -20.87
C TYR A 173 2.18 -3.55 -20.80
N THR A 174 3.02 -2.87 -21.57
CA THR A 174 4.47 -2.94 -21.42
C THR A 174 4.93 -1.75 -20.59
N ASN A 175 5.32 -2.00 -19.36
CA ASN A 175 5.82 -0.95 -18.48
C ASN A 175 7.22 -0.50 -18.92
N ALA A 176 7.47 0.81 -18.89
CA ALA A 176 8.82 1.34 -19.03
C ALA A 176 9.71 0.81 -17.89
N ARG A 177 11.02 0.72 -18.14
CA ARG A 177 11.99 0.33 -17.12
C ARG A 177 11.87 1.25 -15.90
N ARG A 178 11.94 0.67 -14.70
CA ARG A 178 11.81 1.44 -13.45
C ARG A 178 12.73 2.67 -13.44
N LYS A 179 14.00 2.51 -13.84
CA LYS A 179 14.96 3.61 -13.86
C LYS A 179 14.51 4.79 -14.76
N ASP A 180 13.95 4.49 -15.93
CA ASP A 180 13.51 5.50 -16.89
C ASP A 180 12.25 6.21 -16.38
N ARG A 181 11.32 5.45 -15.83
CA ARG A 181 10.09 5.98 -15.22
C ARG A 181 10.38 6.89 -14.03
N ASP A 182 11.28 6.45 -13.14
CA ASP A 182 11.70 7.23 -11.98
C ASP A 182 12.42 8.52 -12.40
N ALA A 183 13.33 8.43 -13.38
CA ALA A 183 14.03 9.60 -13.91
C ALA A 183 13.06 10.61 -14.55
N THR A 184 12.08 10.14 -15.31
CA THR A 184 11.05 10.99 -15.93
C THR A 184 10.23 11.72 -14.86
N LEU A 185 9.74 10.99 -13.83
CA LEU A 185 8.99 11.60 -12.74
C LEU A 185 9.81 12.69 -12.03
N LEU A 186 11.04 12.37 -11.64
CA LEU A 186 11.91 13.30 -10.92
C LEU A 186 12.30 14.51 -11.76
N ASP A 187 12.49 14.34 -13.07
CA ASP A 187 12.78 15.44 -13.99
C ASP A 187 11.58 16.41 -14.13
N HIS A 188 10.36 15.88 -14.28
CA HIS A 188 9.15 16.72 -14.29
C HIS A 188 8.99 17.50 -12.99
N VAL A 189 9.11 16.84 -11.84
CA VAL A 189 9.04 17.49 -10.54
C VAL A 189 10.11 18.56 -10.39
N HIS A 190 11.36 18.26 -10.79
CA HIS A 190 12.47 19.19 -10.69
C HIS A 190 12.24 20.45 -11.57
N ARG A 191 11.85 20.28 -12.82
CA ARG A 191 11.59 21.40 -13.75
C ARG A 191 10.49 22.29 -13.21
N THR A 192 9.37 21.73 -12.77
CA THR A 192 8.24 22.51 -12.24
C THR A 192 8.64 23.31 -11.00
N LEU A 193 9.32 22.68 -10.04
CA LEU A 193 9.75 23.36 -8.82
C LEU A 193 10.78 24.46 -9.09
N THR A 194 11.71 24.23 -10.03
CA THR A 194 12.75 25.22 -10.36
C THR A 194 12.22 26.39 -11.20
N SER A 195 11.14 26.18 -11.94
CA SER A 195 10.43 27.29 -12.64
C SER A 195 9.56 28.13 -11.70
N GLY A 196 9.48 27.79 -10.42
CA GLY A 196 8.74 28.57 -9.42
C GLY A 196 7.33 28.06 -9.13
N HIS A 197 6.92 26.94 -9.72
CA HIS A 197 5.58 26.36 -9.58
C HIS A 197 5.55 25.19 -8.60
N SER A 198 4.35 24.83 -8.16
CA SER A 198 4.13 23.69 -7.25
C SER A 198 3.66 22.46 -8.02
N VAL A 199 3.91 21.28 -7.45
CA VAL A 199 3.47 19.99 -8.00
C VAL A 199 2.46 19.35 -7.08
N LEU A 200 1.28 18.99 -7.60
CA LEU A 200 0.32 18.10 -6.94
C LEU A 200 0.49 16.70 -7.50
N LEU A 201 0.76 15.75 -6.62
CA LEU A 201 0.89 14.34 -6.95
C LEU A 201 -0.19 13.56 -6.20
N PRO A 202 -1.31 13.21 -6.84
CA PRO A 202 -2.33 12.38 -6.25
C PRO A 202 -1.80 10.97 -5.99
N VAL A 203 -1.98 10.45 -4.76
CA VAL A 203 -1.35 9.20 -4.32
C VAL A 203 -2.35 8.30 -3.59
N ASP A 204 -2.04 7.02 -3.58
CA ASP A 204 -2.75 6.05 -2.76
C ASP A 204 -2.46 6.27 -1.27
N GLY A 205 -3.41 5.89 -0.40
CA GLY A 205 -3.33 6.18 1.03
C GLY A 205 -2.31 5.33 1.78
N ALA A 206 -2.14 4.06 1.43
CA ALA A 206 -1.25 3.18 2.17
C ALA A 206 -0.40 2.21 1.32
N PRO A 207 -0.96 1.34 0.44
CA PRO A 207 -0.21 0.20 -0.06
C PRO A 207 0.95 0.56 -0.98
N ARG A 208 0.81 1.60 -1.83
CA ARG A 208 1.85 2.00 -2.81
C ARG A 208 2.60 3.26 -2.41
N LEU A 209 2.10 3.98 -1.42
CA LEU A 209 2.68 5.25 -0.95
C LEU A 209 4.15 5.09 -0.54
N LEU A 210 4.49 4.03 0.19
CA LEU A 210 5.83 3.83 0.74
C LEU A 210 6.92 3.77 -0.33
N GLU A 211 6.68 3.11 -1.47
CA GLU A 211 7.66 3.02 -2.56
C GLU A 211 7.96 4.40 -3.15
N LEU A 212 6.93 5.23 -3.29
CA LEU A 212 7.07 6.59 -3.80
C LEU A 212 7.79 7.49 -2.78
N LEU A 213 7.44 7.38 -1.49
CA LEU A 213 8.11 8.15 -0.43
C LEU A 213 9.60 7.81 -0.32
N VAL A 214 9.98 6.53 -0.45
CA VAL A 214 11.39 6.12 -0.46
C VAL A 214 12.14 6.74 -1.64
N LEU A 215 11.54 6.76 -2.83
CA LEU A 215 12.14 7.41 -4.01
C LEU A 215 12.34 8.91 -3.79
N LEU A 216 11.29 9.60 -3.37
CA LEU A 216 11.27 11.05 -3.26
C LEU A 216 12.18 11.53 -2.13
N ASP A 217 12.15 10.90 -0.95
CA ASP A 217 12.98 11.31 0.19
C ASP A 217 14.47 11.15 -0.13
N GLN A 218 14.86 10.05 -0.79
CA GLN A 218 16.24 9.85 -1.25
C GLN A 218 16.66 10.93 -2.26
N HIS A 219 15.76 11.30 -3.18
CA HIS A 219 16.05 12.37 -4.13
C HIS A 219 16.13 13.74 -3.46
N TRP A 220 15.22 14.05 -2.53
CA TRP A 220 15.21 15.31 -1.78
C TRP A 220 16.48 15.52 -0.96
N ALA A 221 16.91 14.48 -0.25
CA ALA A 221 18.13 14.52 0.56
C ALA A 221 19.40 14.81 -0.30
N PHE A 222 19.40 14.37 -1.56
CA PHE A 222 20.53 14.54 -2.47
C PHE A 222 20.44 15.84 -3.28
N ALA A 223 19.28 16.12 -3.90
CA ALA A 223 19.13 17.19 -4.89
C ALA A 223 18.80 18.56 -4.28
N TYR A 224 18.11 18.57 -3.13
CA TYR A 224 17.62 19.81 -2.52
C TYR A 224 18.20 20.00 -1.12
N GLN A 225 19.51 20.26 -1.05
CA GLN A 225 20.16 20.60 0.21
C GLN A 225 19.46 21.81 0.86
N HIS A 226 19.34 21.80 2.19
CA HIS A 226 18.65 22.82 2.99
C HIS A 226 17.14 22.92 2.78
N GLN A 227 16.47 21.85 2.29
CA GLN A 227 15.01 21.80 2.13
C GLN A 227 14.42 22.99 1.35
N ARG A 228 15.09 23.39 0.28
CA ARG A 228 14.69 24.51 -0.58
C ARG A 228 13.22 24.43 -1.01
N PHE A 229 12.75 23.21 -1.32
CA PHE A 229 11.37 22.94 -1.70
C PHE A 229 10.75 22.00 -0.67
N PRO A 230 9.69 22.43 0.06
CA PRO A 230 8.95 21.54 0.95
C PRO A 230 8.35 20.35 0.20
N MET A 231 8.47 19.17 0.79
CA MET A 231 7.76 17.95 0.38
C MET A 231 6.70 17.63 1.45
N CYS A 232 5.44 17.60 1.04
CA CYS A 232 4.30 17.49 1.93
C CYS A 232 3.45 16.27 1.57
N LEU A 233 2.98 15.55 2.58
CA LEU A 233 1.94 14.54 2.45
C LEU A 233 0.68 15.05 3.16
N VAL A 234 -0.40 15.22 2.39
CA VAL A 234 -1.72 15.62 2.90
C VAL A 234 -2.62 14.39 2.88
N SER A 235 -2.86 13.84 4.07
CA SER A 235 -3.60 12.58 4.27
C SER A 235 -4.07 12.50 5.72
N HIS A 236 -5.27 12.00 5.96
CA HIS A 236 -5.81 11.82 7.30
C HIS A 236 -5.03 10.76 8.10
N THR A 237 -4.55 9.72 7.44
CA THR A 237 -3.87 8.56 8.05
C THR A 237 -2.39 8.44 7.68
N GLY A 238 -1.86 9.29 6.80
CA GLY A 238 -0.53 9.12 6.20
C GLY A 238 0.63 9.04 7.20
N GLN A 239 0.58 9.81 8.29
CA GLN A 239 1.58 9.71 9.36
C GLN A 239 1.53 8.35 10.04
N GLU A 240 0.34 7.86 10.39
CA GLU A 240 0.16 6.55 11.03
C GLU A 240 0.59 5.42 10.09
N VAL A 241 0.32 5.53 8.78
CA VAL A 241 0.78 4.56 7.77
C VAL A 241 2.30 4.40 7.83
N VAL A 242 3.05 5.50 7.87
CA VAL A 242 4.52 5.45 7.96
C VAL A 242 4.98 4.87 9.29
N GLU A 243 4.37 5.27 10.40
CA GLU A 243 4.70 4.76 11.74
C GLU A 243 4.45 3.25 11.84
N ARG A 244 3.31 2.77 11.35
CA ARG A 244 2.99 1.34 11.31
C ARG A 244 3.91 0.56 10.36
N ALA A 245 4.22 1.12 9.19
CA ALA A 245 5.12 0.48 8.24
C ALA A 245 6.49 0.17 8.85
N ARG A 246 7.02 1.03 9.74
CA ARG A 246 8.27 0.79 10.47
C ARG A 246 8.24 -0.47 11.33
N THR A 247 7.08 -0.90 11.79
CA THR A 247 6.94 -2.12 12.59
C THR A 247 6.94 -3.39 11.73
N PHE A 248 6.84 -3.27 10.41
CA PHE A 248 6.74 -4.38 9.46
C PHE A 248 8.02 -4.64 8.66
N MET A 249 9.19 -4.32 9.22
CA MET A 249 10.47 -4.51 8.55
C MET A 249 10.74 -5.96 8.12
N GLU A 250 10.25 -6.93 8.88
CA GLU A 250 10.38 -8.35 8.58
C GLU A 250 9.60 -8.80 7.32
N TRP A 251 8.63 -7.98 6.87
CA TRP A 251 7.81 -8.21 5.68
C TRP A 251 8.41 -7.56 4.43
N MET A 252 9.47 -6.80 4.59
CA MET A 252 10.16 -6.07 3.53
C MET A 252 11.34 -6.86 2.98
N SER A 253 11.94 -6.35 1.90
CA SER A 253 13.15 -6.92 1.33
C SER A 253 14.27 -7.00 2.36
N ARG A 254 14.86 -8.19 2.50
CA ARG A 254 15.98 -8.41 3.42
C ARG A 254 17.18 -7.51 3.08
N GLU A 255 17.51 -7.35 1.81
CA GLU A 255 18.63 -6.52 1.40
C GLU A 255 18.41 -5.05 1.74
N TRP A 256 17.16 -4.57 1.62
CA TRP A 256 16.81 -3.22 2.03
C TRP A 256 16.88 -3.06 3.55
N ALA A 257 16.35 -4.01 4.31
CA ALA A 257 16.41 -4.00 5.77
C ALA A 257 17.86 -4.01 6.31
N ILE A 258 18.76 -4.82 5.73
CA ILE A 258 20.18 -4.91 6.12
C ILE A 258 20.89 -3.57 5.96
N GLN A 259 20.56 -2.75 4.96
CA GLN A 259 21.18 -1.43 4.77
C GLN A 259 21.03 -0.53 6.00
N PHE A 260 20.02 -0.75 6.81
CA PHE A 260 19.77 -0.02 8.06
C PHE A 260 20.27 -0.75 9.30
N LEU A 261 20.32 -2.09 9.28
CA LEU A 261 20.81 -2.91 10.40
C LEU A 261 22.33 -2.87 10.50
N ASP A 262 23.04 -2.87 9.36
CA ASP A 262 24.51 -2.89 9.29
C ASP A 262 25.16 -1.49 9.29
N ALA A 263 24.42 -0.45 9.65
CA ALA A 263 24.84 0.95 9.56
C ALA A 263 25.59 1.55 10.78
N PRO A 264 26.32 0.82 11.65
CA PRO A 264 27.18 1.47 12.65
C PRO A 264 28.28 2.34 12.02
N SER A 265 28.77 1.97 10.82
CA SER A 265 29.85 2.67 10.12
C SER A 265 29.39 3.88 9.28
N ARG A 266 28.12 3.95 8.90
CA ARG A 266 27.56 5.07 8.14
C ARG A 266 26.97 6.20 9.00
N ARG A 267 26.83 5.99 10.32
CA ARG A 267 26.29 6.98 11.28
C ARG A 267 27.15 8.24 11.47
N LYS A 268 28.29 8.35 10.81
CA LYS A 268 29.16 9.54 10.88
C LYS A 268 28.74 10.70 9.99
N ALA A 269 27.80 10.50 9.06
CA ALA A 269 27.21 11.61 8.31
C ALA A 269 25.97 12.12 9.07
N ALA A 270 25.96 13.39 9.45
CA ALA A 270 24.90 14.04 10.22
C ALA A 270 23.51 14.02 9.53
N ALA A 271 23.44 13.57 8.27
CA ALA A 271 22.24 13.48 7.45
C ALA A 271 21.80 12.04 7.13
N ALA A 272 22.40 11.00 7.75
CA ALA A 272 21.97 9.63 7.48
C ALA A 272 20.64 9.34 8.22
N PRO A 273 19.63 8.72 7.56
CA PRO A 273 18.37 8.36 8.21
C PRO A 273 18.65 7.47 9.43
N LYS A 274 18.04 7.81 10.56
CA LYS A 274 18.24 7.12 11.84
C LYS A 274 17.57 5.76 11.88
N SER A 275 16.53 5.58 11.08
CA SER A 275 15.79 4.32 10.96
C SER A 275 15.25 4.14 9.53
N PRO A 276 14.88 2.92 9.15
CA PRO A 276 14.13 2.71 7.92
C PRO A 276 12.84 3.53 7.90
N LEU A 277 12.48 4.07 6.75
CA LEU A 277 11.30 4.93 6.57
C LEU A 277 11.33 6.20 7.47
N ASP A 278 12.52 6.65 7.89
CA ASP A 278 12.71 7.95 8.52
C ASP A 278 12.78 9.01 7.41
N PHE A 279 11.62 9.48 6.97
CA PHE A 279 11.49 10.47 5.91
C PHE A 279 11.77 11.87 6.46
N SER A 280 13.04 12.24 6.52
CA SER A 280 13.49 13.49 7.13
C SER A 280 13.07 14.74 6.36
N CYS A 281 12.79 14.62 5.09
CA CYS A 281 12.39 15.71 4.20
C CYS A 281 10.85 15.85 4.08
N LEU A 282 10.07 14.90 4.60
CA LEU A 282 8.63 14.85 4.47
C LEU A 282 7.92 15.54 5.63
N ARG A 283 6.93 16.37 5.31
CA ARG A 283 6.04 17.03 6.28
C ARG A 283 4.63 16.45 6.14
N PHE A 284 4.00 16.12 7.26
CA PHE A 284 2.67 15.54 7.31
C PHE A 284 1.62 16.59 7.65
N TYR A 285 0.52 16.59 6.93
CA TYR A 285 -0.65 17.44 7.17
C TYR A 285 -1.92 16.59 7.10
N SER A 286 -2.78 16.72 8.09
CA SER A 286 -4.04 15.96 8.15
C SER A 286 -5.19 16.63 7.39
N SER A 287 -5.03 17.88 6.96
CA SER A 287 -6.02 18.64 6.21
C SER A 287 -5.37 19.64 5.25
N VAL A 288 -6.16 20.15 4.31
CA VAL A 288 -5.75 21.20 3.37
C VAL A 288 -5.53 22.52 4.09
N GLU A 289 -6.35 22.82 5.10
CA GLU A 289 -6.23 24.03 5.93
C GLU A 289 -4.89 24.03 6.67
N ALA A 290 -4.51 22.92 7.29
CA ALA A 290 -3.23 22.77 7.98
C ALA A 290 -2.03 23.01 7.05
N LEU A 291 -2.13 22.56 5.78
CA LEU A 291 -1.11 22.84 4.78
C LEU A 291 -1.04 24.34 4.44
N ARG A 292 -2.21 25.00 4.23
CA ARG A 292 -2.30 26.42 3.88
C ARG A 292 -1.77 27.33 4.99
N ASP A 293 -2.08 26.98 6.24
CA ASP A 293 -1.61 27.72 7.42
C ASP A 293 -0.09 27.61 7.60
N ALA A 294 0.49 26.47 7.23
CA ALA A 294 1.92 26.21 7.41
C ALA A 294 2.80 26.72 6.27
N LEU A 295 2.28 26.81 5.03
CA LEU A 295 3.08 27.13 3.86
C LEU A 295 2.36 28.11 2.93
N PRO A 296 3.00 29.25 2.57
CA PRO A 296 2.44 30.20 1.60
C PRO A 296 2.10 29.53 0.26
N ALA A 297 1.02 29.97 -0.38
CA ALA A 297 0.63 29.50 -1.71
C ALA A 297 1.72 29.76 -2.75
N SER A 298 2.40 30.90 -2.65
CA SER A 298 3.49 31.31 -3.57
C SER A 298 4.80 30.53 -3.40
N GLN A 299 4.94 29.71 -2.36
CA GLN A 299 6.15 28.91 -2.15
C GLN A 299 6.08 27.62 -2.98
N PRO A 300 7.00 27.40 -3.94
CA PRO A 300 7.06 26.16 -4.69
C PRO A 300 7.24 24.94 -3.77
N LYS A 301 6.40 23.93 -3.95
CA LYS A 301 6.36 22.74 -3.09
C LYS A 301 5.84 21.52 -3.85
N LEU A 302 6.26 20.34 -3.42
CA LEU A 302 5.65 19.08 -3.83
C LEU A 302 4.60 18.69 -2.79
N VAL A 303 3.36 18.49 -3.24
CA VAL A 303 2.26 18.03 -2.41
C VAL A 303 1.80 16.68 -2.91
N LEU A 304 2.00 15.66 -2.08
CA LEU A 304 1.35 14.36 -2.24
C LEU A 304 0.01 14.42 -1.50
N ALA A 305 -1.08 14.03 -2.15
CA ALA A 305 -2.40 14.05 -1.52
C ALA A 305 -3.26 12.85 -1.91
N THR A 306 -4.12 12.40 -1.00
CA THR A 306 -5.01 11.26 -1.18
C THR A 306 -6.42 11.70 -1.59
N PRO A 307 -7.16 10.87 -2.35
CA PRO A 307 -6.78 9.67 -3.11
C PRO A 307 -6.30 9.97 -4.54
N PRO A 308 -5.80 8.95 -5.28
CA PRO A 308 -5.28 9.16 -6.64
C PRO A 308 -6.38 9.45 -7.68
N ALA A 309 -7.60 9.05 -7.42
CA ALA A 309 -8.71 9.16 -8.38
C ALA A 309 -9.25 10.58 -8.58
N LEU A 310 -8.88 11.55 -7.72
CA LEU A 310 -9.38 12.94 -7.74
C LEU A 310 -10.90 13.08 -7.72
N SER A 311 -11.63 12.02 -7.43
CA SER A 311 -13.08 12.00 -7.37
C SER A 311 -13.65 12.51 -6.05
N HIS A 312 -12.82 12.51 -5.00
CA HIS A 312 -13.15 12.92 -3.64
C HIS A 312 -11.87 13.17 -2.84
N GLY A 313 -12.01 13.66 -1.60
CA GLY A 313 -10.94 13.77 -0.61
C GLY A 313 -9.97 14.92 -0.83
N LEU A 314 -8.85 14.87 -0.12
CA LEU A 314 -7.90 15.98 0.01
C LEU A 314 -7.22 16.35 -1.32
N ALA A 315 -6.91 15.37 -2.17
CA ALA A 315 -6.34 15.64 -3.49
C ALA A 315 -7.31 16.43 -4.39
N ARG A 316 -8.62 16.11 -4.33
CA ARG A 316 -9.63 16.86 -5.06
C ARG A 316 -9.79 18.28 -4.53
N GLN A 317 -9.74 18.49 -3.21
CA GLN A 317 -9.85 19.81 -2.59
C GLN A 317 -8.67 20.73 -2.97
N LEU A 318 -7.48 20.15 -3.17
CA LEU A 318 -6.29 20.88 -3.60
C LEU A 318 -6.27 21.18 -5.10
N LEU A 319 -6.89 20.34 -5.92
CA LEU A 319 -6.82 20.41 -7.38
C LEU A 319 -7.11 21.80 -7.96
N PRO A 320 -8.12 22.58 -7.50
CA PRO A 320 -8.40 23.92 -8.03
C PRO A 320 -7.24 24.90 -7.89
N GLU A 321 -6.43 24.78 -6.84
CA GLU A 321 -5.28 25.66 -6.59
C GLU A 321 -4.16 25.44 -7.62
N PHE A 322 -4.00 24.18 -8.05
CA PHE A 322 -2.98 23.78 -9.02
C PHE A 322 -3.43 23.95 -10.48
N LEU A 323 -4.74 24.00 -10.74
CA LEU A 323 -5.30 24.26 -12.07
C LEU A 323 -5.41 25.76 -12.39
N SER A 324 -5.36 26.62 -11.38
CA SER A 324 -5.49 28.06 -11.55
C SER A 324 -4.19 28.71 -12.07
N ASP A 325 -3.12 27.93 -12.17
CA ASP A 325 -1.82 28.36 -12.70
C ASP A 325 -1.60 27.65 -14.05
N PRO A 326 -1.88 28.31 -15.20
CA PRO A 326 -1.87 27.66 -16.51
C PRO A 326 -0.48 27.46 -17.11
N GLU A 327 0.59 27.92 -16.47
CA GLU A 327 1.99 27.73 -16.88
C GLU A 327 2.65 26.61 -16.04
#